data_d2517e6ea7895c74c18d57474620ef3b
#
_entry.id   d2517e6ea7895c74c18d57474620ef3b
#
_cell.length_a   1.000
_cell.length_b   1.000
_cell.length_c   1.000
_cell.angle_alpha   90.00
_cell.angle_beta   90.00
_cell.angle_gamma   90.00
#
_symmetry.space_group_name_H-M   'P 1'
#
loop_
_entity.id
_entity.type
_entity.pdbx_description
1 polymer ?
#
loop_
_entity_poly.entity_id
_entity_poly.type
_entity_poly.pdbx_seq_one_letter_code
_entity_poly.pdbx_strand_id
1 'polypeptide(L)'
;MLQNHVLLPEAGNAQIEKVGGKGKEFWVFGTNYPNDALPNRPDDANERGAWRVEVSPAAPATEDCFLNVMQVADNTCKRMHDVKRIDAEKVVGVQIADRVVTFSRDSQPLSGKVDMKVDGNAAMKFVITDLIPGTWQIKKDGKVYIPAMEVRSDDGILSFEGTAGHYEFLR
;
A
#
# COMPACT_ATOMS: atom_id res chain seq x y z
N MET A 1 0.73 -15.87 10.65
CA MET A 1 1.61 -14.72 11.00
C MET A 1 1.21 -13.53 10.19
N LEU A 2 1.17 -12.34 10.79
CA LEU A 2 0.95 -11.06 10.11
C LEU A 2 2.19 -10.19 10.32
N GLN A 3 2.74 -9.66 9.23
CA GLN A 3 3.79 -8.65 9.27
C GLN A 3 3.30 -7.39 8.56
N ASN A 4 3.46 -6.25 9.20
CA ASN A 4 3.13 -4.94 8.64
C ASN A 4 4.43 -4.14 8.43
N HIS A 5 4.62 -3.63 7.23
CA HIS A 5 5.68 -2.68 6.89
C HIS A 5 5.05 -1.30 6.72
N VAL A 6 5.41 -0.36 7.56
CA VAL A 6 5.04 1.06 7.42
C VAL A 6 6.10 1.71 6.53
N LEU A 7 5.73 2.10 5.33
CA LEU A 7 6.59 2.76 4.35
C LEU A 7 6.43 4.28 4.37
N LEU A 8 5.21 4.73 4.69
CA LEU A 8 4.89 6.14 4.93
C LEU A 8 3.92 6.24 6.12
N PRO A 9 4.06 7.27 6.98
CA PRO A 9 5.20 8.19 7.02
C PRO A 9 6.53 7.47 7.19
N GLU A 10 7.63 8.09 6.77
CA GLU A 10 8.97 7.49 6.92
C GLU A 10 9.34 7.26 8.39
N ALA A 11 10.24 6.31 8.68
CA ALA A 11 10.61 5.88 10.03
C ALA A 11 11.06 7.05 10.90
N GLY A 12 11.41 8.12 10.69
CA GLY A 12 11.67 9.30 11.54
C GLY A 12 10.46 10.19 11.75
N ASN A 13 9.44 10.03 10.90
CA ASN A 13 8.23 10.86 10.85
C ASN A 13 6.97 10.10 11.24
N ALA A 14 7.10 8.84 11.61
CA ALA A 14 6.00 8.00 12.06
C ALA A 14 6.10 7.72 13.56
N GLN A 15 4.98 7.79 14.25
CA GLN A 15 4.79 7.23 15.57
C GLN A 15 3.99 5.93 15.42
N ILE A 16 4.53 4.82 15.90
CA ILE A 16 3.88 3.52 15.84
C ILE A 16 3.63 3.05 17.26
N GLU A 17 2.37 2.85 17.60
CA GLU A 17 1.95 2.39 18.92
C GLU A 17 1.21 1.05 18.80
N LYS A 18 1.53 0.11 19.69
CA LYS A 18 0.82 -1.13 19.85
C LYS A 18 -0.08 -1.05 21.07
N VAL A 19 -1.39 -1.03 20.85
CA VAL A 19 -2.41 -0.90 21.88
C VAL A 19 -3.15 -2.22 22.07
N GLY A 20 -3.38 -2.62 23.32
CA GLY A 20 -4.15 -3.83 23.62
C GLY A 20 -3.52 -4.68 24.74
N GLY A 21 -3.87 -5.97 24.76
CA GLY A 21 -3.52 -6.93 25.80
C GLY A 21 -4.49 -6.92 26.96
N LYS A 22 -4.19 -7.69 28.00
CA LYS A 22 -5.08 -7.91 29.16
C LYS A 22 -5.50 -6.59 29.80
N GLY A 23 -6.80 -6.32 29.81
CA GLY A 23 -7.40 -5.10 30.36
C GLY A 23 -7.29 -3.87 29.43
N LYS A 24 -6.83 -4.07 28.18
CA LYS A 24 -6.76 -3.03 27.14
C LYS A 24 -7.22 -3.56 25.78
N GLU A 25 -7.99 -4.63 25.75
CA GLU A 25 -8.46 -5.27 24.51
C GLU A 25 -9.34 -4.33 23.68
N PHE A 26 -10.09 -3.45 24.37
CA PHE A 26 -10.99 -2.46 23.75
C PHE A 26 -10.64 -1.03 24.19
N TRP A 27 -9.35 -0.77 24.37
CA TRP A 27 -8.86 0.51 24.84
C TRP A 27 -9.02 1.62 23.79
N VAL A 28 -9.80 2.65 24.12
CA VAL A 28 -10.01 3.83 23.29
C VAL A 28 -10.07 5.06 24.19
N PHE A 29 -9.35 6.11 23.86
CA PHE A 29 -9.33 7.40 24.56
C PHE A 29 -9.22 7.29 26.10
N GLY A 30 -8.33 6.44 26.58
CA GLY A 30 -8.09 6.29 28.01
C GLY A 30 -9.05 5.34 28.74
N THR A 31 -9.98 4.72 28.06
CA THR A 31 -10.96 3.80 28.64
C THR A 31 -10.95 2.44 27.92
N ASN A 32 -10.97 1.35 28.70
CA ASN A 32 -11.21 0.01 28.17
C ASN A 32 -12.72 -0.27 28.21
N TYR A 33 -13.36 -0.29 27.07
CA TYR A 33 -14.80 -0.53 26.96
C TYR A 33 -15.09 -2.04 27.01
N PRO A 34 -15.90 -2.53 27.97
CA PRO A 34 -16.26 -3.93 28.02
C PRO A 34 -17.10 -4.28 26.79
N ASN A 35 -16.87 -5.45 26.24
CA ASN A 35 -17.62 -5.93 25.09
C ASN A 35 -18.82 -6.79 25.52
N ASP A 36 -19.67 -6.24 26.38
CA ASP A 36 -20.84 -6.94 26.93
C ASP A 36 -21.95 -7.16 25.89
N ALA A 37 -21.87 -6.45 24.76
CA ALA A 37 -22.89 -6.49 23.71
C ALA A 37 -22.71 -7.62 22.68
N LEU A 38 -21.57 -8.28 22.66
CA LEU A 38 -21.36 -9.41 21.75
C LEU A 38 -21.68 -10.73 22.48
N PRO A 39 -22.56 -11.57 21.92
CA PRO A 39 -22.82 -12.87 22.50
C PRO A 39 -21.48 -13.64 22.64
N ASN A 40 -21.30 -14.27 23.79
CA ASN A 40 -20.19 -15.19 24.02
C ASN A 40 -20.30 -16.32 22.99
N ARG A 41 -19.62 -16.17 21.88
CA ARG A 41 -19.40 -17.25 20.92
C ARG A 41 -18.10 -17.94 21.32
N PRO A 42 -18.14 -19.19 21.77
CA PRO A 42 -16.93 -19.92 22.15
C PRO A 42 -15.88 -19.96 21.02
N ASP A 43 -16.35 -19.96 19.77
CA ASP A 43 -15.50 -20.07 18.57
C ASP A 43 -14.82 -18.74 18.20
N ASP A 44 -15.32 -17.61 18.68
CA ASP A 44 -14.77 -16.28 18.38
C ASP A 44 -13.52 -15.94 19.21
N ALA A 45 -13.25 -16.69 20.27
CA ALA A 45 -12.14 -16.37 21.20
C ALA A 45 -10.77 -16.40 20.55
N ASN A 46 -10.60 -17.22 19.50
CA ASN A 46 -9.34 -17.35 18.75
C ASN A 46 -9.23 -16.34 17.59
N GLU A 47 -10.33 -15.74 17.18
CA GLU A 47 -10.39 -14.81 16.04
C GLU A 47 -10.32 -13.35 16.47
N ARG A 48 -10.60 -13.05 17.74
CA ARG A 48 -10.54 -11.70 18.27
C ARG A 48 -9.09 -11.25 18.44
N GLY A 49 -8.72 -10.19 17.73
CA GLY A 49 -7.44 -9.54 17.92
C GLY A 49 -7.37 -8.89 19.31
N ALA A 50 -6.40 -9.29 20.13
CA ALA A 50 -6.16 -8.66 21.42
C ALA A 50 -5.34 -7.36 21.33
N TRP A 51 -4.88 -7.02 20.12
CA TRP A 51 -3.98 -5.91 19.86
C TRP A 51 -4.33 -5.20 18.56
N ARG A 52 -4.13 -3.89 18.53
CA ARG A 52 -4.10 -3.11 17.30
C ARG A 52 -2.79 -2.34 17.19
N VAL A 53 -2.42 -1.97 15.99
CA VAL A 53 -1.30 -1.07 15.72
C VAL A 53 -1.89 0.24 15.24
N GLU A 54 -1.50 1.32 15.89
CA GLU A 54 -1.81 2.68 15.50
C GLU A 54 -0.57 3.29 14.85
N VAL A 55 -0.75 3.88 13.67
CA VAL A 55 0.29 4.62 12.96
C VAL A 55 -0.17 6.05 12.82
N SER A 56 0.62 6.99 13.30
CA SER A 56 0.34 8.42 13.20
C SER A 56 1.60 9.18 12.77
N PRO A 57 1.46 10.39 12.23
CA PRO A 57 2.61 11.26 12.02
C PRO A 57 3.24 11.63 13.36
N ALA A 58 4.56 11.76 13.39
CA ALA A 58 5.29 12.14 14.62
C ALA A 58 5.03 13.60 15.02
N ALA A 59 4.61 14.43 14.10
CA ALA A 59 4.20 15.81 14.34
C ALA A 59 2.82 16.06 13.72
N PRO A 60 1.99 16.95 14.30
CA PRO A 60 0.71 17.32 13.71
C PRO A 60 0.89 17.84 12.28
N ALA A 61 0.08 17.34 11.35
CA ALA A 61 0.02 17.75 9.95
C ALA A 61 -1.43 17.90 9.51
N THR A 62 -1.68 18.79 8.55
CA THR A 62 -3.01 18.96 7.94
C THR A 62 -3.29 17.89 6.90
N GLU A 63 -2.23 17.36 6.29
CA GLU A 63 -2.27 16.30 5.29
C GLU A 63 -1.11 15.34 5.54
N ASP A 64 -1.34 14.06 5.34
CA ASP A 64 -0.32 13.03 5.46
C ASP A 64 -0.63 11.87 4.52
N CYS A 65 0.42 11.15 4.10
CA CYS A 65 0.30 9.98 3.27
C CYS A 65 0.69 8.73 4.07
N PHE A 66 -0.19 7.74 4.08
CA PHE A 66 0.07 6.46 4.74
C PHE A 66 0.21 5.35 3.69
N LEU A 67 1.33 4.67 3.71
CA LEU A 67 1.58 3.50 2.88
C LEU A 67 2.02 2.34 3.76
N ASN A 68 1.15 1.36 3.90
CA ASN A 68 1.39 0.16 4.70
C ASN A 68 1.29 -1.09 3.83
N VAL A 69 2.20 -2.03 4.01
CA VAL A 69 2.16 -3.34 3.36
C VAL A 69 1.97 -4.42 4.41
N MET A 70 0.83 -5.08 4.36
CA MET A 70 0.52 -6.21 5.24
C MET A 70 0.73 -7.52 4.50
N GLN A 71 1.56 -8.38 5.07
CA GLN A 71 1.81 -9.73 4.56
C GLN A 71 1.24 -10.74 5.55
N VAL A 72 0.36 -11.60 5.06
CA VAL A 72 -0.24 -12.69 5.83
C VAL A 72 0.31 -14.01 5.32
N ALA A 73 0.75 -14.86 6.22
CA ALA A 73 1.27 -16.17 5.88
C ALA A 73 1.03 -17.17 7.02
N ASP A 74 1.16 -18.46 6.71
CA ASP A 74 1.13 -19.51 7.70
C ASP A 74 2.25 -19.36 8.74
N ASN A 75 2.06 -19.97 9.89
CA ASN A 75 3.05 -19.96 10.96
C ASN A 75 4.36 -20.71 10.60
N THR A 76 4.35 -21.49 9.54
CA THR A 76 5.51 -22.16 8.96
C THR A 76 6.36 -21.25 8.08
N CYS A 77 5.83 -20.13 7.65
CA CYS A 77 6.57 -19.16 6.83
C CYS A 77 7.68 -18.52 7.66
N LYS A 78 8.93 -18.76 7.26
CA LYS A 78 10.11 -18.26 7.97
C LYS A 78 10.51 -16.86 7.57
N ARG A 79 10.10 -16.40 6.38
CA ARG A 79 10.49 -15.10 5.84
C ARG A 79 9.37 -14.54 4.96
N MET A 80 9.01 -13.30 5.22
CA MET A 80 8.15 -12.51 4.34
C MET A 80 8.93 -11.94 3.17
N HIS A 81 8.23 -11.56 2.10
CA HIS A 81 8.85 -10.91 0.94
C HIS A 81 9.47 -9.57 1.34
N ASP A 82 10.60 -9.26 0.74
CA ASP A 82 11.18 -7.95 0.86
C ASP A 82 10.27 -6.90 0.19
N VAL A 83 10.11 -5.77 0.85
CA VAL A 83 9.26 -4.67 0.40
C VAL A 83 10.16 -3.48 0.05
N LYS A 84 9.98 -2.92 -1.15
CA LYS A 84 10.68 -1.71 -1.59
C LYS A 84 9.66 -0.63 -1.90
N ARG A 85 9.87 0.56 -1.33
CA ARG A 85 9.07 1.73 -1.69
C ARG A 85 9.47 2.22 -3.09
N ILE A 86 8.48 2.59 -3.87
CA ILE A 86 8.61 3.36 -5.10
C ILE A 86 8.26 4.81 -4.75
N ASP A 87 9.12 5.73 -5.12
CA ASP A 87 8.98 7.13 -4.80
C ASP A 87 9.31 7.97 -6.04
N ALA A 88 8.30 8.62 -6.59
CA ALA A 88 8.42 9.48 -7.76
C ALA A 88 7.63 10.77 -7.54
N GLU A 89 7.76 11.74 -8.42
CA GLU A 89 7.17 13.07 -8.26
C GLU A 89 5.66 13.01 -8.01
N LYS A 90 4.93 12.26 -8.84
CA LYS A 90 3.45 12.19 -8.80
C LYS A 90 2.91 10.93 -8.16
N VAL A 91 3.74 9.91 -8.00
CA VAL A 91 3.28 8.61 -7.49
C VAL A 91 4.14 8.11 -6.35
N VAL A 92 3.50 7.39 -5.46
CA VAL A 92 4.13 6.60 -4.42
C VAL A 92 3.61 5.17 -4.52
N GLY A 93 4.42 4.20 -4.16
CA GLY A 93 3.97 2.83 -4.27
C GLY A 93 4.95 1.83 -3.68
N VAL A 94 4.75 0.59 -4.05
CA VAL A 94 5.50 -0.53 -3.51
C VAL A 94 5.85 -1.54 -4.61
N GLN A 95 7.04 -2.07 -4.50
CA GLN A 95 7.44 -3.30 -5.15
C GLN A 95 7.56 -4.40 -4.10
N ILE A 96 6.85 -5.50 -4.29
CA ILE A 96 6.85 -6.68 -3.42
C ILE A 96 6.72 -7.94 -4.28
N ALA A 97 7.59 -8.92 -4.06
CA ALA A 97 7.64 -10.15 -4.86
C ALA A 97 7.64 -9.82 -6.38
N ASP A 98 6.63 -10.30 -7.10
CA ASP A 98 6.41 -10.08 -8.52
C ASP A 98 5.36 -8.99 -8.81
N ARG A 99 5.14 -8.06 -7.87
CA ARG A 99 4.13 -7.00 -7.98
C ARG A 99 4.75 -5.62 -7.82
N VAL A 100 4.22 -4.69 -8.62
CA VAL A 100 4.44 -3.24 -8.50
C VAL A 100 3.07 -2.59 -8.42
N VAL A 101 2.81 -1.85 -7.34
CA VAL A 101 1.55 -1.13 -7.15
C VAL A 101 1.87 0.31 -6.82
N THR A 102 1.27 1.26 -7.54
CA THR A 102 1.47 2.69 -7.29
C THR A 102 0.14 3.44 -7.18
N PHE A 103 0.17 4.51 -6.40
CA PHE A 103 -0.94 5.39 -6.08
C PHE A 103 -0.54 6.84 -6.36
N SER A 104 -1.52 7.71 -6.56
CA SER A 104 -1.30 9.16 -6.57
C SER A 104 -0.75 9.62 -5.22
N ARG A 105 0.25 10.49 -5.25
CA ARG A 105 0.90 11.00 -4.04
C ARG A 105 0.03 12.01 -3.27
N ASP A 106 -0.74 12.80 -3.99
CA ASP A 106 -1.52 13.92 -3.47
C ASP A 106 -3.03 13.66 -3.49
N SER A 107 -3.44 12.41 -3.67
CA SER A 107 -4.85 11.99 -3.79
C SER A 107 -5.61 12.63 -4.96
N GLN A 108 -4.91 13.28 -5.89
CA GLN A 108 -5.52 13.81 -7.11
C GLN A 108 -5.42 12.80 -8.25
N PRO A 109 -6.41 12.74 -9.14
CA PRO A 109 -6.33 11.87 -10.30
C PRO A 109 -5.11 12.22 -11.17
N LEU A 110 -4.34 11.20 -11.52
CA LEU A 110 -3.14 11.32 -12.33
C LEU A 110 -3.49 11.67 -13.77
N SER A 111 -2.92 12.74 -14.27
CA SER A 111 -3.13 13.24 -15.64
C SER A 111 -1.81 13.60 -16.31
N GLY A 112 -1.79 13.62 -17.64
CA GLY A 112 -0.62 13.96 -18.43
C GLY A 112 0.50 12.93 -18.27
N LYS A 113 1.75 13.38 -18.10
CA LYS A 113 2.89 12.48 -17.92
C LYS A 113 3.02 12.06 -16.46
N VAL A 114 3.13 10.75 -16.25
CA VAL A 114 3.53 10.13 -14.98
C VAL A 114 4.75 9.27 -15.25
N ASP A 115 5.76 9.33 -14.42
CA ASP A 115 6.95 8.51 -14.58
C ASP A 115 7.41 7.89 -13.25
N MET A 116 8.06 6.74 -13.34
CA MET A 116 8.63 6.03 -12.21
C MET A 116 9.76 5.09 -12.64
N LYS A 117 10.65 4.79 -11.70
CA LYS A 117 11.70 3.80 -11.88
C LYS A 117 11.43 2.57 -11.03
N VAL A 118 11.61 1.39 -11.61
CA VAL A 118 11.47 0.10 -10.94
C VAL A 118 12.74 -0.71 -11.14
N ASP A 119 13.28 -1.24 -10.06
CA ASP A 119 14.50 -2.03 -10.05
C ASP A 119 14.21 -3.53 -9.97
N GLY A 120 15.16 -4.35 -10.42
CA GLY A 120 15.06 -5.81 -10.33
C GLY A 120 15.40 -6.50 -11.64
N ASN A 121 15.25 -7.83 -11.69
CA ASN A 121 15.60 -8.65 -12.86
C ASN A 121 14.48 -9.58 -13.31
N ALA A 122 13.39 -9.68 -12.54
CA ALA A 122 12.27 -10.57 -12.84
C ALA A 122 11.13 -9.86 -13.58
N ALA A 123 10.27 -10.63 -14.22
CA ALA A 123 8.99 -10.15 -14.70
C ALA A 123 8.08 -9.82 -13.50
N MET A 124 7.34 -8.73 -13.61
CA MET A 124 6.46 -8.22 -12.58
C MET A 124 5.14 -7.79 -13.19
N LYS A 125 4.08 -7.92 -12.40
CA LYS A 125 2.77 -7.34 -12.72
C LYS A 125 2.70 -5.93 -12.13
N PHE A 126 2.44 -4.97 -12.99
CA PHE A 126 2.25 -3.57 -12.64
C PHE A 126 0.76 -3.28 -12.47
N VAL A 127 0.44 -2.52 -11.44
CA VAL A 127 -0.88 -1.98 -11.17
C VAL A 127 -0.71 -0.50 -10.84
N ILE A 128 -1.13 0.35 -11.74
CA ILE A 128 -1.04 1.80 -11.61
C ILE A 128 -2.45 2.31 -11.40
N THR A 129 -2.72 2.97 -10.27
CA THR A 129 -4.04 3.45 -9.92
C THR A 129 -4.17 4.96 -10.06
N ASP A 130 -5.36 5.47 -9.82
CA ASP A 130 -5.71 6.89 -9.78
C ASP A 130 -5.53 7.62 -11.12
N LEU A 131 -5.48 6.89 -12.23
CA LEU A 131 -5.37 7.46 -13.56
C LEU A 131 -6.71 7.99 -14.05
N ILE A 132 -6.71 9.17 -14.69
CA ILE A 132 -7.91 9.65 -15.36
C ILE A 132 -8.28 8.75 -16.55
N PRO A 133 -9.58 8.53 -16.83
CA PRO A 133 -10.03 7.68 -17.93
C PRO A 133 -9.50 8.14 -19.29
N GLY A 134 -9.29 7.18 -20.19
CA GLY A 134 -8.87 7.40 -21.56
C GLY A 134 -7.69 6.52 -22.00
N THR A 135 -7.18 6.76 -23.19
CA THR A 135 -6.12 5.95 -23.77
C THR A 135 -4.75 6.46 -23.31
N TRP A 136 -3.96 5.57 -22.76
CA TRP A 136 -2.61 5.83 -22.28
C TRP A 136 -1.56 5.07 -23.10
N GLN A 137 -0.46 5.72 -23.41
CA GLN A 137 0.73 5.10 -23.97
C GLN A 137 1.73 4.81 -22.82
N ILE A 138 2.35 3.66 -22.84
CA ILE A 138 3.43 3.32 -21.89
C ILE A 138 4.75 3.26 -22.66
N LYS A 139 5.71 4.04 -22.20
CA LYS A 139 7.11 3.93 -22.63
C LYS A 139 7.93 3.25 -21.55
N LYS A 140 8.95 2.53 -21.96
CA LYS A 140 9.97 1.95 -21.10
C LYS A 140 11.34 2.32 -21.64
N ASP A 141 12.19 2.90 -20.80
CA ASP A 141 13.55 3.32 -21.16
C ASP A 141 13.57 4.19 -22.43
N GLY A 142 12.59 5.12 -22.52
CA GLY A 142 12.42 6.05 -23.64
C GLY A 142 11.81 5.47 -24.92
N LYS A 143 11.52 4.15 -24.98
CA LYS A 143 10.92 3.49 -26.15
C LYS A 143 9.46 3.15 -25.87
N VAL A 144 8.61 3.21 -26.89
CA VAL A 144 7.23 2.75 -26.78
C VAL A 144 7.20 1.27 -26.41
N TYR A 145 6.60 0.98 -25.26
CA TYR A 145 6.44 -0.39 -24.75
C TYR A 145 5.03 -0.91 -25.02
N ILE A 146 4.02 -0.12 -24.67
CA ILE A 146 2.62 -0.39 -25.00
C ILE A 146 2.07 0.87 -25.68
N PRO A 147 1.70 0.81 -26.96
CA PRO A 147 1.33 2.00 -27.72
C PRO A 147 -0.01 2.60 -27.30
N ALA A 148 -0.94 1.77 -26.79
CA ALA A 148 -2.24 2.22 -26.31
C ALA A 148 -2.82 1.22 -25.32
N MET A 149 -3.30 1.71 -24.19
CA MET A 149 -4.02 0.94 -23.18
C MET A 149 -5.13 1.81 -22.59
N GLU A 150 -6.32 1.25 -22.51
CA GLU A 150 -7.50 1.99 -22.03
C GLU A 150 -7.60 1.95 -20.52
N VAL A 151 -7.78 3.12 -19.92
CA VAL A 151 -8.20 3.30 -18.51
C VAL A 151 -9.69 3.58 -18.50
N ARG A 152 -10.45 2.70 -17.87
CA ARG A 152 -11.90 2.83 -17.80
C ARG A 152 -12.33 3.85 -16.75
N SER A 153 -13.50 4.41 -16.93
CA SER A 153 -14.05 5.44 -16.03
C SER A 153 -14.49 4.90 -14.66
N ASP A 154 -14.63 3.60 -14.53
CA ASP A 154 -15.11 2.93 -13.33
C ASP A 154 -14.00 2.43 -12.41
N ASP A 155 -12.75 2.35 -12.90
CA ASP A 155 -11.64 1.80 -12.11
C ASP A 155 -10.40 2.70 -12.01
N GLY A 156 -10.09 3.52 -13.01
CA GLY A 156 -8.90 4.38 -12.99
C GLY A 156 -7.57 3.61 -12.98
N ILE A 157 -7.54 2.36 -13.49
CA ILE A 157 -6.42 1.44 -13.31
C ILE A 157 -5.82 1.01 -14.65
N LEU A 158 -4.48 0.99 -14.71
CA LEU A 158 -3.74 0.22 -15.70
C LEU A 158 -3.08 -0.99 -15.05
N SER A 159 -3.17 -2.15 -15.71
CA SER A 159 -2.49 -3.36 -15.28
C SER A 159 -1.82 -4.04 -16.46
N PHE A 160 -0.51 -4.27 -16.37
CA PHE A 160 0.30 -4.90 -17.40
C PHE A 160 1.47 -5.68 -16.80
N GLU A 161 2.12 -6.49 -17.60
CA GLU A 161 3.35 -7.19 -17.23
C GLU A 161 4.57 -6.47 -17.81
N GLY A 162 5.65 -6.43 -17.05
CA GLY A 162 6.90 -5.79 -17.45
C GLY A 162 8.09 -6.26 -16.62
N THR A 163 9.25 -5.71 -16.91
CA THR A 163 10.49 -5.94 -16.16
C THR A 163 10.99 -4.61 -15.59
N ALA A 164 12.06 -4.61 -14.81
CA ALA A 164 12.71 -3.39 -14.33
C ALA A 164 13.00 -2.40 -15.47
N GLY A 165 12.99 -1.11 -15.16
CA GLY A 165 13.22 -0.02 -16.11
C GLY A 165 12.62 1.31 -15.66
N HIS A 166 12.83 2.32 -16.46
CA HIS A 166 12.17 3.62 -16.31
C HIS A 166 10.89 3.64 -17.16
N TYR A 167 9.76 3.79 -16.51
CA TYR A 167 8.44 3.81 -17.13
C TYR A 167 7.88 5.23 -17.19
N GLU A 168 7.32 5.59 -18.35
CA GLU A 168 6.58 6.83 -18.56
C GLU A 168 5.18 6.46 -19.07
N PHE A 169 4.18 6.97 -18.40
CA PHE A 169 2.77 6.85 -18.78
C PHE A 169 2.33 8.18 -19.35
N LEU A 170 1.81 8.18 -20.56
CA LEU A 170 1.45 9.37 -21.33
C LEU A 170 0.00 9.24 -21.81
N ARG A 171 -0.81 10.24 -21.50
CA ARG A 171 -2.17 10.35 -22.00
C ARG A 171 -2.28 11.36 -23.11
#